data_069ba1338541cd55e2d7c7d9d24edcbc
#
_entry.id   069ba1338541cd55e2d7c7d9d24edcbc
#
_cell.length_a   1.000
_cell.length_b   1.000
_cell.length_c   1.000
_cell.angle_alpha   90.00
_cell.angle_beta   90.00
_cell.angle_gamma   90.00
#
_symmetry.space_group_name_H-M   'P 1'
#
loop_
_entity.id
_entity.type
_entity.pdbx_description
1 polymer ?
#
loop_
_entity_poly.entity_id
_entity_poly.type
_entity_poly.pdbx_seq_one_letter_code
_entity_poly.pdbx_strand_id
1 'polypeptide(L)'
;ELGLVGSEMCIRDSPTTIGAFAGIEQGDLYQPYQRLPAHPAHVAAGAVFEDFGAWKRPAYYPQGSEDEEAALAREAKAVRDSVGLLDYSPLGKLEVHGPDAREFLNRVYLNNIQTLKVGGCRYGLMLNEAGIVIDDGVIVCLAEDHFLLHTTSGGATTIHQHLEEWLQCEWVDLEVIVSNSTTQWATMMLSGPQARTVLQKLPCDIDLSREAFRHMQYREGNLCSQPCRILRASFTGEVSVSYTHLTLPTRRFV
;
A
#
# COMPACT_ATOMS: atom_id res chain seq x y z
N GLU A 1 -49.81 -3.40 11.41
CA GLU A 1 -48.44 -3.15 11.96
C GLU A 1 -47.48 -3.15 10.80
N LEU A 2 -47.25 -2.00 10.25
CA LEU A 2 -46.13 -1.78 9.37
C LEU A 2 -44.88 -1.82 10.27
N GLY A 3 -44.35 -3.01 10.45
CA GLY A 3 -43.01 -3.15 10.98
C GLY A 3 -42.10 -2.22 10.19
N LEU A 4 -41.36 -1.40 10.85
CA LEU A 4 -40.36 -0.52 10.26
C LEU A 4 -39.33 -1.38 9.52
N VAL A 5 -39.70 -1.75 8.30
CA VAL A 5 -38.74 -2.22 7.28
C VAL A 5 -37.73 -1.13 6.96
N GLY A 6 -37.87 0.02 7.59
CA GLY A 6 -37.04 1.19 7.37
C GLY A 6 -35.78 1.31 8.18
N SER A 7 -35.63 0.59 9.28
CA SER A 7 -34.40 0.73 10.08
C SER A 7 -33.18 0.15 9.36
N GLU A 8 -33.34 -0.94 8.63
CA GLU A 8 -32.26 -1.52 7.82
C GLU A 8 -31.97 -0.74 6.54
N MET A 9 -32.94 0.03 6.01
CA MET A 9 -32.72 0.87 4.84
C MET A 9 -32.00 2.19 5.17
N CYS A 10 -32.01 2.62 6.41
CA CYS A 10 -31.38 3.87 6.85
C CYS A 10 -29.94 3.69 7.34
N ILE A 11 -29.53 2.46 7.63
CA ILE A 11 -28.20 2.17 8.16
C ILE A 11 -27.49 1.25 7.18
N ARG A 12 -26.92 1.82 6.13
CA ARG A 12 -25.89 1.14 5.37
C ARG A 12 -24.55 1.53 5.94
N ASP A 13 -23.86 0.58 6.51
CA ASP A 13 -22.53 0.74 7.07
C ASP A 13 -21.48 1.03 5.99
N SER A 14 -21.82 0.75 4.74
CA SER A 14 -20.92 1.01 3.61
C SER A 14 -21.40 2.20 2.79
N PRO A 15 -20.57 3.22 2.55
CA PRO A 15 -20.89 4.31 1.64
C PRO A 15 -21.28 3.77 0.28
N THR A 16 -22.46 4.14 -0.19
CA THR A 16 -22.92 3.79 -1.53
C THR A 16 -22.76 5.01 -2.43
N THR A 17 -22.04 4.87 -3.53
CA THR A 17 -21.89 5.95 -4.49
C THR A 17 -23.24 6.27 -5.15
N ILE A 18 -23.47 7.53 -5.49
CA ILE A 18 -24.69 7.95 -6.20
C ILE A 18 -24.86 7.17 -7.51
N GLY A 19 -23.75 6.81 -8.18
CA GLY A 19 -23.75 5.99 -9.39
C GLY A 19 -24.39 4.62 -9.20
N ALA A 20 -24.42 4.04 -7.99
CA ALA A 20 -25.09 2.77 -7.71
C ALA A 20 -26.62 2.85 -7.90
N PHE A 21 -27.20 4.05 -7.91
CA PHE A 21 -28.62 4.29 -8.16
C PHE A 21 -28.93 4.56 -9.64
N ALA A 22 -27.94 4.59 -10.51
CA ALA A 22 -28.11 4.92 -11.94
C ALA A 22 -28.83 3.80 -12.74
N GLY A 23 -29.13 2.66 -12.15
CA GLY A 23 -29.85 1.57 -12.79
C GLY A 23 -28.97 0.82 -13.82
N ILE A 24 -29.59 0.45 -14.96
CA ILE A 24 -28.93 -0.35 -16.00
C ILE A 24 -27.96 0.50 -16.84
N GLU A 25 -28.19 1.80 -16.94
CA GLU A 25 -27.32 2.73 -17.67
C GLU A 25 -26.16 3.15 -16.75
N GLN A 26 -25.08 2.42 -16.85
CA GLN A 26 -23.88 2.67 -16.07
C GLN A 26 -22.96 3.60 -16.85
N GLY A 27 -22.90 4.87 -16.45
CA GLY A 27 -21.89 5.80 -16.93
C GLY A 27 -20.62 5.78 -16.07
N ASP A 28 -19.65 6.65 -16.42
CA ASP A 28 -18.37 6.77 -15.71
C ASP A 28 -18.49 7.04 -14.21
N LEU A 29 -19.61 7.60 -13.76
CA LEU A 29 -19.88 7.90 -12.36
C LEU A 29 -20.45 6.73 -11.56
N TYR A 30 -20.84 5.65 -12.23
CA TYR A 30 -21.36 4.46 -11.55
C TYR A 30 -20.29 3.78 -10.68
N GLN A 31 -19.09 3.69 -11.21
CA GLN A 31 -17.94 3.16 -10.50
C GLN A 31 -16.74 4.10 -10.68
N PRO A 32 -16.63 5.14 -9.83
CA PRO A 32 -15.52 6.08 -9.94
C PRO A 32 -14.19 5.39 -9.60
N TYR A 33 -13.18 5.67 -10.42
CA TYR A 33 -11.83 5.14 -10.21
C TYR A 33 -10.91 6.18 -9.59
N GLN A 34 -10.05 5.69 -8.71
CA GLN A 34 -8.88 6.41 -8.26
C GLN A 34 -7.75 6.24 -9.29
N ARG A 35 -7.12 7.34 -9.67
CA ARG A 35 -5.96 7.33 -10.55
C ARG A 35 -4.68 7.41 -9.72
N LEU A 36 -3.67 6.69 -10.19
CA LEU A 36 -2.35 6.73 -9.58
C LEU A 36 -1.71 8.12 -9.76
N PRO A 37 -0.85 8.57 -8.83
CA PRO A 37 -0.11 9.81 -9.00
C PRO A 37 0.69 9.86 -10.31
N ALA A 38 1.27 8.73 -10.73
CA ALA A 38 2.01 8.61 -11.98
C ALA A 38 1.14 8.28 -13.22
N HIS A 39 -0.18 8.29 -13.11
CA HIS A 39 -1.09 7.93 -14.21
C HIS A 39 -0.78 8.62 -15.56
N PRO A 40 -0.49 9.94 -15.61
CA PRO A 40 -0.11 10.57 -16.88
C PRO A 40 1.15 9.99 -17.51
N ALA A 41 2.14 9.62 -16.70
CA ALA A 41 3.37 8.99 -17.17
C ALA A 41 3.11 7.56 -17.70
N HIS A 42 2.23 6.80 -17.04
CA HIS A 42 1.82 5.47 -17.52
C HIS A 42 1.09 5.55 -18.86
N VAL A 43 0.19 6.52 -19.02
CA VAL A 43 -0.49 6.77 -20.31
C VAL A 43 0.53 7.12 -21.40
N ALA A 44 1.45 8.04 -21.11
CA ALA A 44 2.48 8.44 -22.06
C ALA A 44 3.42 7.27 -22.43
N ALA A 45 3.64 6.32 -21.52
CA ALA A 45 4.41 5.12 -21.77
C ALA A 45 3.62 4.01 -22.52
N GLY A 46 2.35 4.24 -22.83
CA GLY A 46 1.50 3.28 -23.55
C GLY A 46 1.00 2.12 -22.69
N ALA A 47 0.83 2.33 -21.39
CA ALA A 47 0.32 1.31 -20.49
C ALA A 47 -1.08 0.86 -20.88
N VAL A 48 -1.34 -0.43 -20.81
CA VAL A 48 -2.68 -1.01 -20.74
C VAL A 48 -3.10 -1.02 -19.27
N PHE A 49 -4.32 -0.59 -18.98
CA PHE A 49 -4.81 -0.45 -17.61
C PHE A 49 -5.80 -1.55 -17.25
N GLU A 50 -5.76 -1.96 -16.00
CA GLU A 50 -6.74 -2.84 -15.37
C GLU A 50 -7.41 -2.14 -14.18
N ASP A 51 -8.58 -2.64 -13.80
CA ASP A 51 -9.29 -2.20 -12.61
C ASP A 51 -8.94 -3.13 -11.44
N PHE A 52 -8.45 -2.55 -10.36
CA PHE A 52 -8.13 -3.27 -9.14
C PHE A 52 -8.76 -2.57 -7.92
N GLY A 53 -9.86 -3.12 -7.43
CA GLY A 53 -10.71 -2.42 -6.47
C GLY A 53 -11.22 -1.11 -7.07
N ALA A 54 -10.99 -0.01 -6.36
CA ALA A 54 -11.33 1.34 -6.84
C ALA A 54 -10.20 1.99 -7.65
N TRP A 55 -9.12 1.28 -7.96
CA TRP A 55 -7.95 1.83 -8.62
C TRP A 55 -7.86 1.43 -10.09
N LYS A 56 -7.47 2.39 -10.93
CA LYS A 56 -7.04 2.16 -12.31
C LYS A 56 -5.51 2.08 -12.32
N ARG A 57 -4.96 0.87 -12.48
CA ARG A 57 -3.51 0.65 -12.45
C ARG A 57 -2.99 0.12 -13.78
N PRO A 58 -1.72 0.36 -14.16
CA PRO A 58 -1.14 -0.27 -15.32
C PRO A 58 -1.03 -1.78 -15.10
N ALA A 59 -1.51 -2.56 -16.06
CA ALA A 59 -1.37 -4.00 -16.10
C ALA A 59 -0.05 -4.42 -16.75
N TYR A 60 0.23 -3.87 -17.93
CA TYR A 60 1.47 -4.12 -18.70
C TYR A 60 1.70 -3.01 -19.72
N TYR A 61 2.88 -3.03 -20.36
CA TYR A 61 3.31 -2.07 -21.39
C TYR A 61 3.67 -2.83 -22.66
N PRO A 62 2.79 -2.94 -23.67
CA PRO A 62 3.07 -3.67 -24.89
C PRO A 62 4.16 -2.99 -25.73
N GLN A 63 4.98 -3.77 -26.41
CA GLN A 63 5.99 -3.30 -27.37
C GLN A 63 5.66 -3.83 -28.78
N GLY A 64 5.48 -2.90 -29.71
CA GLY A 64 5.11 -3.26 -31.10
C GLY A 64 3.76 -3.97 -31.15
N SER A 65 3.73 -5.20 -31.66
CA SER A 65 2.52 -6.03 -31.81
C SER A 65 2.41 -7.15 -30.77
N GLU A 66 3.06 -7.00 -29.61
CA GLU A 66 2.95 -8.00 -28.52
C GLU A 66 1.51 -8.13 -28.03
N ASP A 67 1.09 -9.36 -27.77
CA ASP A 67 -0.09 -9.63 -26.99
C ASP A 67 0.22 -9.52 -25.48
N GLU A 68 -0.81 -9.65 -24.67
CA GLU A 68 -0.69 -9.56 -23.20
C GLU A 68 0.29 -10.59 -22.62
N GLU A 69 0.21 -11.85 -23.07
CA GLU A 69 1.04 -12.92 -22.54
C GLU A 69 2.52 -12.67 -22.83
N ALA A 70 2.84 -12.26 -24.04
CA ALA A 70 4.21 -11.93 -24.45
C ALA A 70 4.76 -10.73 -23.68
N ALA A 71 3.95 -9.67 -23.51
CA ALA A 71 4.34 -8.49 -22.76
C ALA A 71 4.61 -8.82 -21.29
N LEU A 72 3.71 -9.56 -20.63
CA LEU A 72 3.87 -9.99 -19.24
C LEU A 72 5.11 -10.89 -19.05
N ALA A 73 5.33 -11.84 -19.97
CA ALA A 73 6.51 -12.71 -19.92
C ALA A 73 7.81 -11.92 -20.06
N ARG A 74 7.86 -10.93 -20.98
CA ARG A 74 9.02 -10.06 -21.18
C ARG A 74 9.29 -9.21 -19.94
N GLU A 75 8.25 -8.60 -19.36
CA GLU A 75 8.39 -7.75 -18.17
C GLU A 75 8.84 -8.56 -16.96
N ALA A 76 8.23 -9.70 -16.70
CA ALA A 76 8.63 -10.62 -15.63
C ALA A 76 10.10 -11.08 -15.79
N LYS A 77 10.52 -11.39 -17.03
CA LYS A 77 11.90 -11.73 -17.33
C LYS A 77 12.85 -10.56 -17.06
N ALA A 78 12.48 -9.34 -17.47
CA ALA A 78 13.29 -8.17 -17.25
C ALA A 78 13.51 -7.87 -15.73
N VAL A 79 12.49 -8.06 -14.91
CA VAL A 79 12.61 -7.94 -13.45
C VAL A 79 13.58 -8.98 -12.90
N ARG A 80 13.53 -10.24 -13.35
CA ARG A 80 14.40 -11.33 -12.87
C ARG A 80 15.84 -11.15 -13.30
N ASP A 81 16.06 -10.76 -14.55
CA ASP A 81 17.40 -10.67 -15.14
C ASP A 81 18.09 -9.32 -14.82
N SER A 82 17.32 -8.28 -14.56
CA SER A 82 17.84 -6.92 -14.41
C SER A 82 17.09 -6.13 -13.33
N VAL A 83 16.09 -5.34 -13.72
CA VAL A 83 15.33 -4.49 -12.81
C VAL A 83 13.99 -4.10 -13.44
N GLY A 84 12.95 -4.00 -12.62
CA GLY A 84 11.66 -3.44 -12.98
C GLY A 84 11.22 -2.37 -11.98
N LEU A 85 10.45 -1.40 -12.46
CA LEU A 85 9.78 -0.38 -11.66
C LEU A 85 8.28 -0.60 -11.76
N LEU A 86 7.62 -0.76 -10.61
CA LEU A 86 6.18 -0.95 -10.51
C LEU A 86 5.57 0.16 -9.68
N ASP A 87 4.40 0.66 -10.09
CA ASP A 87 3.61 1.60 -9.29
C ASP A 87 2.73 0.84 -8.30
N TYR A 88 3.14 0.87 -7.04
CA TYR A 88 2.44 0.24 -5.92
C TYR A 88 1.61 1.23 -5.09
N SER A 89 1.32 2.41 -5.65
CA SER A 89 0.50 3.43 -4.97
C SER A 89 -0.87 2.93 -4.49
N PRO A 90 -1.50 1.91 -5.11
CA PRO A 90 -2.74 1.34 -4.58
C PRO A 90 -2.62 0.62 -3.25
N LEU A 91 -1.42 0.14 -2.85
CA LEU A 91 -1.25 -0.46 -1.51
C LEU A 91 -1.76 0.47 -0.42
N GLY A 92 -2.55 -0.05 0.50
CA GLY A 92 -3.02 0.71 1.63
C GLY A 92 -1.87 1.19 2.50
N LYS A 93 -2.00 2.39 3.01
CA LYS A 93 -1.06 3.03 3.94
C LYS A 93 -1.84 3.60 5.09
N LEU A 94 -1.80 2.91 6.22
CA LEU A 94 -2.45 3.36 7.45
C LEU A 94 -1.35 3.77 8.44
N GLU A 95 -1.46 4.96 8.98
CA GLU A 95 -0.56 5.43 10.03
C GLU A 95 -1.25 5.28 11.39
N VAL A 96 -0.54 4.67 12.34
CA VAL A 96 -1.02 4.41 13.70
C VAL A 96 -0.13 5.17 14.66
N HIS A 97 -0.72 6.07 15.42
CA HIS A 97 -0.05 6.96 16.35
C HIS A 97 -0.61 6.80 17.76
N GLY A 98 0.23 7.00 18.74
CA GLY A 98 -0.17 7.11 20.13
C GLY A 98 0.70 6.28 21.06
N PRO A 99 0.70 6.60 22.36
CA PRO A 99 1.52 5.90 23.35
C PRO A 99 1.22 4.41 23.39
N ASP A 100 -0.02 3.99 23.09
CA ASP A 100 -0.44 2.60 23.10
C ASP A 100 -0.44 1.94 21.70
N ALA A 101 0.09 2.63 20.66
CA ALA A 101 0.08 2.12 19.29
C ALA A 101 0.77 0.75 19.17
N ARG A 102 1.86 0.54 19.88
CA ARG A 102 2.59 -0.74 19.87
C ARG A 102 1.78 -1.87 20.50
N GLU A 103 1.13 -1.60 21.63
CA GLU A 103 0.26 -2.57 22.31
C GLU A 103 -0.95 -2.90 21.45
N PHE A 104 -1.59 -1.88 20.89
CA PHE A 104 -2.72 -2.04 19.96
C PHE A 104 -2.35 -2.95 18.79
N LEU A 105 -1.27 -2.65 18.09
CA LEU A 105 -0.82 -3.46 16.95
C LEU A 105 -0.43 -4.88 17.35
N ASN A 106 0.08 -5.08 18.56
CA ASN A 106 0.40 -6.40 19.06
C ASN A 106 -0.83 -7.25 19.38
N ARG A 107 -2.00 -6.62 19.60
CA ARG A 107 -3.29 -7.30 19.74
C ARG A 107 -3.91 -7.66 18.38
N VAL A 108 -3.71 -6.79 17.39
CA VAL A 108 -4.34 -6.91 16.06
C VAL A 108 -3.59 -7.91 15.17
N TYR A 109 -2.25 -7.91 15.23
CA TYR A 109 -1.42 -8.77 14.39
C TYR A 109 -1.01 -10.06 15.11
N LEU A 110 -1.00 -11.16 14.35
CA LEU A 110 -0.46 -12.44 14.84
C LEU A 110 1.02 -12.34 15.24
N ASN A 111 1.76 -11.48 14.55
CA ASN A 111 3.19 -11.31 14.74
C ASN A 111 3.49 -10.44 15.96
N ASN A 112 4.54 -10.78 16.71
CA ASN A 112 4.95 -10.00 17.87
C ASN A 112 5.49 -8.62 17.47
N ILE A 113 4.74 -7.55 17.72
CA ILE A 113 5.10 -6.17 17.42
C ILE A 113 5.90 -5.52 18.56
N GLN A 114 5.84 -6.06 19.77
CA GLN A 114 6.56 -5.54 20.94
C GLN A 114 8.08 -5.46 20.72
N THR A 115 8.63 -6.38 19.93
CA THR A 115 10.08 -6.43 19.67
C THR A 115 10.51 -5.70 18.39
N LEU A 116 9.59 -5.06 17.68
CA LEU A 116 9.90 -4.30 16.47
C LEU A 116 10.57 -2.97 16.83
N LYS A 117 11.82 -2.80 16.40
CA LYS A 117 12.61 -1.61 16.70
C LYS A 117 12.32 -0.47 15.71
N VAL A 118 12.49 0.76 16.13
CA VAL A 118 12.45 1.94 15.25
C VAL A 118 13.41 1.75 14.07
N GLY A 119 12.94 2.07 12.87
CA GLY A 119 13.63 1.84 11.60
C GLY A 119 13.58 0.39 11.11
N GLY A 120 12.89 -0.49 11.82
CA GLY A 120 12.64 -1.87 11.42
C GLY A 120 11.30 -2.06 10.73
N CYS A 121 11.21 -3.12 9.93
CA CYS A 121 9.98 -3.58 9.30
C CYS A 121 9.68 -5.01 9.70
N ARG A 122 8.41 -5.39 9.71
CA ARG A 122 7.96 -6.76 9.94
C ARG A 122 6.79 -7.07 9.02
N TYR A 123 6.81 -8.21 8.36
CA TYR A 123 5.66 -8.75 7.69
C TYR A 123 4.69 -9.27 8.76
N GLY A 124 3.42 -8.90 8.65
CA GLY A 124 2.38 -9.23 9.61
C GLY A 124 1.15 -9.82 8.93
N LEU A 125 0.48 -10.68 9.67
CA LEU A 125 -0.82 -11.26 9.32
C LEU A 125 -1.85 -10.74 10.31
N MET A 126 -2.95 -10.21 9.78
CA MET A 126 -4.11 -9.80 10.55
C MET A 126 -5.19 -10.87 10.44
N LEU A 127 -5.71 -11.29 11.57
CA LEU A 127 -6.72 -12.35 11.65
C LEU A 127 -8.00 -11.79 12.26
N ASN A 128 -9.12 -12.40 11.86
CA ASN A 128 -10.37 -12.22 12.59
C ASN A 128 -10.42 -13.15 13.81
N GLU A 129 -11.50 -13.08 14.59
CA GLU A 129 -11.71 -13.86 15.81
C GLU A 129 -11.79 -15.38 15.55
N ALA A 130 -12.11 -15.78 14.32
CA ALA A 130 -12.12 -17.17 13.90
C ALA A 130 -10.73 -17.69 13.47
N GLY A 131 -9.70 -16.83 13.51
CA GLY A 131 -8.34 -17.17 13.08
C GLY A 131 -8.16 -17.16 11.56
N ILE A 132 -9.09 -16.57 10.81
CA ILE A 132 -8.98 -16.45 9.34
C ILE A 132 -8.23 -15.16 9.02
N VAL A 133 -7.29 -15.24 8.09
CA VAL A 133 -6.53 -14.08 7.59
C VAL A 133 -7.48 -13.10 6.88
N ILE A 134 -7.53 -11.87 7.36
CA ILE A 134 -8.33 -10.78 6.76
C ILE A 134 -7.47 -9.81 5.95
N ASP A 135 -6.21 -9.66 6.32
CA ASP A 135 -5.21 -8.87 5.57
C ASP A 135 -3.80 -9.28 5.94
N ASP A 136 -2.85 -8.88 5.11
CA ASP A 136 -1.43 -9.05 5.33
C ASP A 136 -0.65 -7.84 4.81
N GLY A 137 0.54 -7.64 5.34
CA GLY A 137 1.37 -6.54 4.87
C GLY A 137 2.61 -6.28 5.70
N VAL A 138 3.31 -5.21 5.36
CA VAL A 138 4.52 -4.80 6.05
C VAL A 138 4.19 -3.72 7.08
N ILE A 139 4.54 -3.99 8.32
CA ILE A 139 4.46 -3.06 9.44
C ILE A 139 5.82 -2.40 9.59
N VAL A 140 5.86 -1.08 9.57
CA VAL A 140 7.07 -0.27 9.73
C VAL A 140 7.00 0.49 11.06
N CYS A 141 8.02 0.40 11.89
CA CYS A 141 8.13 1.20 13.09
C CYS A 141 8.89 2.49 12.75
N LEU A 142 8.14 3.61 12.63
CA LEU A 142 8.69 4.92 12.29
C LEU A 142 9.28 5.60 13.53
N ALA A 143 8.58 5.51 14.67
CA ALA A 143 8.99 5.97 15.99
C ALA A 143 8.45 4.97 17.05
N GLU A 144 8.74 5.19 18.32
CA GLU A 144 8.28 4.30 19.39
C GLU A 144 6.74 4.24 19.49
N ASP A 145 6.10 5.34 19.15
CA ASP A 145 4.65 5.58 19.19
C ASP A 145 4.03 5.82 17.81
N HIS A 146 4.76 5.52 16.72
CA HIS A 146 4.30 5.78 15.36
C HIS A 146 4.66 4.62 14.41
N PHE A 147 3.65 4.06 13.77
CA PHE A 147 3.78 2.94 12.84
C PHE A 147 3.10 3.24 11.51
N LEU A 148 3.66 2.69 10.44
CA LEU A 148 3.05 2.66 9.11
C LEU A 148 2.71 1.23 8.76
N LEU A 149 1.46 0.98 8.43
CA LEU A 149 0.95 -0.31 7.99
C LEU A 149 0.73 -0.27 6.48
N HIS A 150 1.25 -1.24 5.77
CA HIS A 150 0.84 -1.52 4.41
C HIS A 150 -0.23 -2.60 4.43
N THR A 151 -1.34 -2.36 3.73
CA THR A 151 -2.43 -3.32 3.56
C THR A 151 -2.55 -3.71 2.10
N THR A 152 -3.33 -4.73 1.79
CA THR A 152 -3.68 -5.04 0.40
C THR A 152 -4.33 -3.83 -0.28
N SER A 153 -4.16 -3.70 -1.60
CA SER A 153 -4.60 -2.52 -2.37
C SER A 153 -6.12 -2.25 -2.28
N GLY A 154 -6.93 -3.30 -2.17
CA GLY A 154 -8.38 -3.18 -1.99
C GLY A 154 -8.81 -3.07 -0.52
N GLY A 155 -7.91 -3.36 0.43
CA GLY A 155 -8.21 -3.53 1.84
C GLY A 155 -8.16 -2.25 2.68
N ALA A 156 -7.52 -1.18 2.19
CA ALA A 156 -7.17 -0.01 3.01
C ALA A 156 -8.35 0.57 3.82
N THR A 157 -9.52 0.74 3.19
CA THR A 157 -10.71 1.27 3.86
C THR A 157 -11.29 0.27 4.85
N THR A 158 -11.42 -0.99 4.46
CA THR A 158 -11.97 -2.06 5.30
C THR A 158 -11.10 -2.29 6.54
N ILE A 159 -9.78 -2.31 6.35
CA ILE A 159 -8.85 -2.49 7.47
C ILE A 159 -8.83 -1.25 8.37
N HIS A 160 -8.90 -0.04 7.80
CA HIS A 160 -9.05 1.17 8.61
C HIS A 160 -10.30 1.11 9.49
N GLN A 161 -11.45 0.74 8.91
CA GLN A 161 -12.70 0.56 9.65
C GLN A 161 -12.60 -0.51 10.74
N HIS A 162 -11.99 -1.65 10.42
CA HIS A 162 -11.76 -2.74 11.38
C HIS A 162 -10.90 -2.29 12.58
N LEU A 163 -9.83 -1.52 12.32
CA LEU A 163 -8.98 -0.99 13.40
C LEU A 163 -9.73 0.03 14.27
N GLU A 164 -10.51 0.91 13.64
CA GLU A 164 -11.36 1.88 14.34
C GLU A 164 -12.43 1.20 15.20
N GLU A 165 -13.04 0.13 14.70
CA GLU A 165 -14.03 -0.65 15.45
C GLU A 165 -13.44 -1.20 16.75
N TRP A 166 -12.27 -1.81 16.71
CA TRP A 166 -11.57 -2.27 17.91
C TRP A 166 -11.29 -1.15 18.90
N LEU A 167 -10.82 0.00 18.43
CA LEU A 167 -10.51 1.13 19.30
C LEU A 167 -11.75 1.77 19.92
N GLN A 168 -12.83 1.85 19.15
CA GLN A 168 -14.03 2.56 19.62
C GLN A 168 -14.99 1.66 20.43
N CYS A 169 -14.96 0.35 20.22
CA CYS A 169 -15.91 -0.56 20.84
C CYS A 169 -15.29 -1.41 21.95
N GLU A 170 -14.09 -1.96 21.75
CA GLU A 170 -13.52 -2.97 22.65
C GLU A 170 -12.35 -2.43 23.49
N TRP A 171 -11.48 -1.62 22.88
CA TRP A 171 -10.25 -1.15 23.52
C TRP A 171 -10.23 0.37 23.67
N VAL A 172 -11.32 0.89 24.22
CA VAL A 172 -11.58 2.34 24.38
C VAL A 172 -10.59 3.05 25.31
N ASP A 173 -9.86 2.29 26.12
CA ASP A 173 -8.87 2.84 27.05
C ASP A 173 -7.50 3.08 26.38
N LEU A 174 -7.30 2.60 25.14
CA LEU A 174 -6.04 2.80 24.42
C LEU A 174 -5.96 4.18 23.80
N GLU A 175 -4.87 4.88 24.04
CA GLU A 175 -4.57 6.17 23.43
C GLU A 175 -3.91 5.98 22.06
N VAL A 176 -4.73 5.69 21.05
CA VAL A 176 -4.30 5.40 19.67
C VAL A 176 -5.16 6.16 18.67
N ILE A 177 -4.52 6.67 17.63
CA ILE A 177 -5.18 7.28 16.46
C ILE A 177 -4.74 6.51 15.21
N VAL A 178 -5.70 6.09 14.40
CA VAL A 178 -5.46 5.49 13.09
C VAL A 178 -5.86 6.47 12.00
N SER A 179 -5.01 6.63 10.99
CA SER A 179 -5.31 7.50 9.85
C SER A 179 -5.00 6.81 8.53
N ASN A 180 -5.86 7.02 7.54
CA ASN A 180 -5.64 6.49 6.20
C ASN A 180 -4.88 7.51 5.35
N SER A 181 -3.59 7.25 5.13
CA SER A 181 -2.69 8.07 4.31
C SER A 181 -2.46 7.51 2.89
N THR A 182 -3.26 6.55 2.45
CA THR A 182 -3.10 5.83 1.17
C THR A 182 -2.94 6.78 -0.01
N THR A 183 -3.76 7.81 -0.10
CA THR A 183 -3.72 8.77 -1.21
C THR A 183 -2.71 9.90 -1.03
N GLN A 184 -2.05 9.98 0.13
CA GLN A 184 -1.05 11.03 0.41
C GLN A 184 0.35 10.67 -0.09
N TRP A 185 0.60 9.39 -0.38
CA TRP A 185 1.89 8.86 -0.76
C TRP A 185 1.82 8.07 -2.06
N ALA A 186 2.64 8.44 -3.05
CA ALA A 186 2.95 7.55 -4.16
C ALA A 186 3.95 6.48 -3.69
N THR A 187 3.73 5.24 -4.08
CA THR A 187 4.62 4.13 -3.73
C THR A 187 5.14 3.48 -5.00
N MET A 188 6.45 3.53 -5.20
CA MET A 188 7.12 2.87 -6.32
C MET A 188 7.94 1.69 -5.80
N MET A 189 7.79 0.55 -6.44
CA MET A 189 8.60 -0.64 -6.13
C MET A 189 9.67 -0.81 -7.20
N LEU A 190 10.92 -0.83 -6.79
CA LEU A 190 12.05 -1.17 -7.64
C LEU A 190 12.53 -2.59 -7.29
N SER A 191 12.38 -3.52 -8.22
CA SER A 191 12.65 -4.94 -8.01
C SER A 191 13.64 -5.48 -9.03
N GLY A 192 14.45 -6.45 -8.63
CA GLY A 192 15.43 -7.11 -9.47
C GLY A 192 16.88 -6.98 -8.99
N PRO A 193 17.82 -7.78 -9.51
CA PRO A 193 19.20 -7.83 -9.05
C PRO A 193 19.94 -6.48 -9.17
N GLN A 194 19.53 -5.61 -10.11
CA GLN A 194 20.13 -4.29 -10.30
C GLN A 194 19.38 -3.15 -9.59
N ALA A 195 18.32 -3.43 -8.85
CA ALA A 195 17.48 -2.41 -8.21
C ALA A 195 18.30 -1.42 -7.37
N ARG A 196 19.22 -1.92 -6.51
CA ARG A 196 20.10 -1.09 -5.70
C ARG A 196 21.01 -0.23 -6.56
N THR A 197 21.63 -0.79 -7.61
CA THR A 197 22.53 -0.08 -8.51
C THR A 197 21.84 1.07 -9.23
N VAL A 198 20.58 0.86 -9.63
CA VAL A 198 19.76 1.91 -10.26
C VAL A 198 19.44 3.01 -9.25
N LEU A 199 19.00 2.65 -8.05
CA LEU A 199 18.65 3.62 -7.01
C LEU A 199 19.87 4.46 -6.57
N GLN A 200 21.05 3.85 -6.48
CA GLN A 200 22.30 4.54 -6.13
C GLN A 200 22.79 5.55 -7.18
N LYS A 201 22.25 5.51 -8.42
CA LYS A 201 22.55 6.53 -9.45
C LYS A 201 21.74 7.81 -9.26
N LEU A 202 20.70 7.78 -8.46
CA LEU A 202 19.87 8.94 -8.18
C LEU A 202 20.47 9.73 -7.00
N PRO A 203 20.38 11.07 -7.02
CA PRO A 203 20.75 11.89 -5.87
C PRO A 203 19.92 11.48 -4.65
N CYS A 204 20.58 10.91 -3.64
CA CYS A 204 19.93 10.39 -2.43
C CYS A 204 20.84 10.68 -1.23
N ASP A 205 20.27 11.17 -0.14
CA ASP A 205 20.98 11.41 1.12
C ASP A 205 21.02 10.20 2.07
N ILE A 206 20.34 9.11 1.68
CA ILE A 206 20.30 7.86 2.43
C ILE A 206 21.45 6.95 1.98
N ASP A 207 22.21 6.42 2.91
CA ASP A 207 23.18 5.37 2.60
C ASP A 207 22.47 4.05 2.25
N LEU A 208 22.51 3.71 0.97
CA LEU A 208 21.89 2.53 0.38
C LEU A 208 22.84 1.32 0.32
N SER A 209 24.01 1.38 0.95
CA SER A 209 24.94 0.24 1.01
C SER A 209 24.31 -0.98 1.70
N ARG A 210 24.87 -2.17 1.47
CA ARG A 210 24.34 -3.41 2.08
C ARG A 210 24.51 -3.41 3.59
N GLU A 211 25.56 -2.78 4.05
CA GLU A 211 25.99 -2.69 5.45
C GLU A 211 25.08 -1.75 6.23
N ALA A 212 24.79 -0.58 5.68
CA ALA A 212 23.99 0.47 6.31
C ALA A 212 22.48 0.25 6.20
N PHE A 213 22.03 -0.38 5.10
CA PHE A 213 20.61 -0.59 4.84
C PHE A 213 20.31 -2.08 4.60
N ARG A 214 19.98 -2.78 5.68
CA ARG A 214 19.74 -4.22 5.69
C ARG A 214 18.29 -4.56 5.30
N HIS A 215 18.05 -5.84 5.00
CA HIS A 215 16.71 -6.36 4.74
C HIS A 215 15.79 -6.13 5.95
N MET A 216 14.51 -5.83 5.69
CA MET A 216 13.49 -5.47 6.66
C MET A 216 13.86 -4.23 7.49
N GLN A 217 14.43 -3.25 6.83
CA GLN A 217 14.67 -1.93 7.39
C GLN A 217 13.97 -0.83 6.60
N TYR A 218 13.77 0.28 7.28
CA TYR A 218 13.22 1.52 6.80
C TYR A 218 14.21 2.66 7.01
N ARG A 219 14.22 3.61 6.09
CA ARG A 219 14.97 4.87 6.20
C ARG A 219 14.12 6.00 5.63
N GLU A 220 14.28 7.17 6.20
CA GLU A 220 13.67 8.41 5.76
C GLU A 220 14.75 9.39 5.34
N GLY A 221 14.51 10.14 4.27
CA GLY A 221 15.46 11.09 3.72
C GLY A 221 14.94 11.70 2.44
N ASN A 222 15.86 12.16 1.58
CA ASN A 222 15.51 12.78 0.31
C ASN A 222 16.06 11.96 -0.86
N LEU A 223 15.21 11.77 -1.87
CA LEU A 223 15.59 11.24 -3.17
C LEU A 223 15.27 12.30 -4.25
N CYS A 224 16.26 12.69 -5.04
CA CYS A 224 16.10 13.78 -6.03
C CYS A 224 15.53 15.06 -5.42
N SER A 225 15.96 15.40 -4.20
CA SER A 225 15.48 16.55 -3.40
C SER A 225 14.00 16.49 -2.99
N GLN A 226 13.38 15.31 -3.07
CA GLN A 226 12.02 15.08 -2.58
C GLN A 226 12.07 14.21 -1.33
N PRO A 227 11.33 14.57 -0.25
CA PRO A 227 11.22 13.73 0.92
C PRO A 227 10.68 12.35 0.54
N CYS A 228 11.33 11.31 1.03
CA CYS A 228 10.93 9.94 0.75
C CYS A 228 11.12 9.02 1.95
N ARG A 229 10.39 7.91 1.90
CA ARG A 229 10.51 6.77 2.78
C ARG A 229 10.96 5.58 1.95
N ILE A 230 12.09 4.99 2.29
CA ILE A 230 12.63 3.83 1.57
C ILE A 230 12.56 2.62 2.48
N LEU A 231 11.86 1.57 2.02
CA LEU A 231 11.78 0.28 2.68
C LEU A 231 12.60 -0.75 1.91
N ARG A 232 13.35 -1.56 2.62
CA ARG A 232 14.02 -2.73 2.05
C ARG A 232 13.32 -4.00 2.51
N ALA A 233 12.28 -4.37 1.78
CA ALA A 233 11.53 -5.61 1.99
C ALA A 233 11.60 -6.49 0.73
N SER A 234 11.43 -7.79 0.85
CA SER A 234 11.31 -8.72 -0.29
C SER A 234 9.87 -9.22 -0.35
N PHE A 235 9.21 -9.02 -1.48
CA PHE A 235 7.85 -9.49 -1.71
C PHE A 235 7.83 -10.74 -2.61
N THR A 236 8.65 -10.75 -3.65
CA THR A 236 8.67 -11.80 -4.68
C THR A 236 9.60 -12.98 -4.35
N GLY A 237 10.26 -12.95 -3.20
CA GLY A 237 11.11 -14.06 -2.72
C GLY A 237 12.41 -14.27 -3.50
N GLU A 238 12.79 -13.39 -4.37
CA GLU A 238 14.03 -13.49 -5.13
C GLU A 238 15.25 -13.24 -4.25
N VAL A 239 16.21 -14.16 -4.30
CA VAL A 239 17.38 -14.26 -3.40
C VAL A 239 18.30 -13.05 -3.41
N SER A 240 18.23 -12.19 -4.41
CA SER A 240 19.11 -11.03 -4.59
C SER A 240 18.41 -9.68 -4.47
N VAL A 241 17.12 -9.64 -4.20
CA VAL A 241 16.30 -8.45 -4.34
C VAL A 241 16.35 -7.55 -3.12
N SER A 242 16.80 -6.35 -3.34
CA SER A 242 16.46 -5.22 -2.51
C SER A 242 15.10 -4.71 -2.96
N TYR A 243 14.07 -5.07 -2.24
CA TYR A 243 12.76 -4.48 -2.39
C TYR A 243 12.85 -3.07 -1.80
N THR A 244 12.73 -2.08 -2.65
CA THR A 244 12.78 -0.70 -2.22
C THR A 244 11.45 -0.06 -2.55
N HIS A 245 10.64 0.19 -1.55
CA HIS A 245 9.50 1.07 -1.67
C HIS A 245 10.00 2.50 -1.60
N LEU A 246 9.80 3.24 -2.65
CA LEU A 246 9.95 4.66 -2.66
C LEU A 246 8.55 5.25 -2.50
N THR A 247 8.28 5.85 -1.34
CA THR A 247 7.02 6.52 -1.09
C THR A 247 7.27 8.01 -1.24
N LEU A 248 6.64 8.63 -2.23
CA LEU A 248 6.72 10.07 -2.48
C LEU A 248 5.45 10.75 -1.99
N PRO A 249 5.55 11.91 -1.33
CA PRO A 249 4.35 12.68 -0.99
C PRO A 249 3.65 13.13 -2.27
N THR A 250 2.35 12.88 -2.36
CA THR A 250 1.52 13.18 -3.54
C THR A 250 1.21 14.67 -3.72
N ARG A 251 1.86 15.54 -2.97
CA ARG A 251 1.66 16.98 -3.12
C ARG A 251 2.27 17.46 -4.43
N ARG A 252 1.36 17.73 -5.38
CA ARG A 252 1.52 18.34 -6.70
C ARG A 252 1.83 17.40 -7.86
N PHE A 253 0.77 16.81 -8.37
CA PHE A 253 0.55 16.71 -9.80
C PHE A 253 -0.86 17.27 -10.09
N VAL A 254 -0.95 18.58 -10.17
CA VAL A 254 -2.05 19.30 -10.77
C VAL A 254 -1.53 19.85 -12.09
#